data_adaeb12c64b42659bcc552c28431d953
#
_entry.id   adaeb12c64b42659bcc552c28431d953
#
_cell.length_a   1.000
_cell.length_b   1.000
_cell.length_c   1.000
_cell.angle_alpha   90.00
_cell.angle_beta   90.00
_cell.angle_gamma   90.00
#
_symmetry.space_group_name_H-M   'P 1'
#
loop_
_entity.id
_entity.type
_entity.pdbx_description
1 polymer ?
#
loop_
_entity_poly.entity_id
_entity_poly.type
_entity_poly.pdbx_seq_one_letter_code
_entity_poly.pdbx_strand_id
1 'polypeptide(L)'
;DAVNVKKNDDGTYTLGVHIADVSYYVKSGSKLDKEAITRGTSIYMMDRVIPMLPKELSNGICSLNEQKDRFAISVIMKINEKGKVVDADIFKSVIKTTRRMNYHDVNDIFKFADMKDGKTELADEELARVNSVAEKYKEFIPHFLRMRELKNVLKQRRDLNGSLNLDIPESKIILNENGIAVDIQKYDYLESNEVIEQFMLTANESVAEKFYWLQAPFIYRVHEVPDIEKVNDLNKFLFNLGYKIRGVKKDDEDSIHPKAFAQVLEEVKGKPEERVVSNLILRTLKVAKYESEN
;
A
#
# COMPACT_ATOMS: atom_id res chain seq x y z
N ASP A 1 -1.41 -8.95 -8.28
CA ASP A 1 -0.03 -8.98 -7.78
C ASP A 1 0.18 -10.23 -6.94
N ALA A 2 1.41 -10.69 -6.82
CA ALA A 2 1.78 -11.80 -5.94
C ALA A 2 2.97 -11.41 -5.06
N VAL A 3 2.99 -11.94 -3.84
CA VAL A 3 4.07 -11.67 -2.87
C VAL A 3 4.51 -12.95 -2.18
N ASN A 4 5.77 -13.02 -1.81
CA ASN A 4 6.30 -14.08 -0.97
C ASN A 4 7.41 -13.56 -0.04
N VAL A 5 7.51 -14.16 1.14
CA VAL A 5 8.52 -13.80 2.14
C VAL A 5 9.22 -15.04 2.65
N LYS A 6 10.54 -14.98 2.71
CA LYS A 6 11.39 -15.94 3.38
C LYS A 6 12.20 -15.24 4.46
N LYS A 7 12.28 -15.80 5.66
CA LYS A 7 13.23 -15.39 6.69
C LYS A 7 14.49 -16.26 6.51
N ASN A 8 15.63 -15.59 6.40
CA ASN A 8 16.93 -16.24 6.18
C ASN A 8 17.58 -16.60 7.53
N ASP A 9 18.56 -17.50 7.51
CA ASP A 9 19.24 -17.96 8.72
C ASP A 9 20.08 -16.85 9.37
N ASP A 10 20.47 -15.83 8.61
CA ASP A 10 21.18 -14.63 9.07
C ASP A 10 20.26 -13.55 9.69
N GLY A 11 18.99 -13.85 9.91
CA GLY A 11 17.98 -12.94 10.46
C GLY A 11 17.39 -11.96 9.45
N THR A 12 17.93 -11.88 8.22
CA THR A 12 17.38 -11.04 7.16
C THR A 12 16.14 -11.66 6.54
N TYR A 13 15.38 -10.84 5.77
CA TYR A 13 14.24 -11.31 5.00
C TYR A 13 14.52 -11.21 3.51
N THR A 14 14.02 -12.18 2.76
CA THR A 14 13.89 -12.09 1.30
C THR A 14 12.43 -11.85 0.97
N LEU A 15 12.11 -10.67 0.45
CA LEU A 15 10.77 -10.28 -0.01
C LEU A 15 10.73 -10.33 -1.54
N GLY A 16 9.83 -11.13 -2.10
CA GLY A 16 9.50 -11.12 -3.51
C GLY A 16 8.18 -10.39 -3.74
N VAL A 17 8.18 -9.44 -4.68
CA VAL A 17 6.98 -8.77 -5.19
C VAL A 17 6.93 -8.97 -6.69
N HIS A 18 5.80 -9.48 -7.18
CA HIS A 18 5.63 -9.89 -8.57
C HIS A 18 4.42 -9.19 -9.17
N ILE A 19 4.66 -8.43 -10.24
CA ILE A 19 3.66 -7.69 -10.97
C ILE A 19 3.48 -8.32 -12.35
N ALA A 20 2.25 -8.49 -12.81
CA ALA A 20 2.00 -9.03 -14.13
C ALA A 20 2.71 -8.22 -15.22
N ASP A 21 3.47 -8.86 -16.11
CA ASP A 21 4.15 -8.19 -17.23
C ASP A 21 3.14 -7.87 -18.35
N VAL A 22 2.35 -6.81 -18.15
CA VAL A 22 1.38 -6.33 -19.13
C VAL A 22 2.07 -5.93 -20.43
N SER A 23 3.30 -5.41 -20.35
CA SER A 23 4.08 -4.96 -21.51
C SER A 23 4.48 -6.11 -22.46
N TYR A 24 4.43 -7.35 -21.97
CA TYR A 24 4.62 -8.53 -22.80
C TYR A 24 3.51 -8.67 -23.85
N TYR A 25 2.27 -8.34 -23.48
CA TYR A 25 1.09 -8.49 -24.32
C TYR A 25 0.71 -7.19 -25.05
N VAL A 26 0.80 -6.05 -24.37
CA VAL A 26 0.47 -4.73 -24.92
C VAL A 26 1.74 -4.07 -25.44
N LYS A 27 1.99 -4.25 -26.74
CA LYS A 27 3.19 -3.69 -27.38
C LYS A 27 2.96 -2.23 -27.76
N SER A 28 3.99 -1.40 -27.57
CA SER A 28 3.98 0.01 -27.97
C SER A 28 3.55 0.19 -29.43
N GLY A 29 2.65 1.14 -29.68
CA GLY A 29 2.09 1.43 -30.98
C GLY A 29 1.02 0.44 -31.50
N SER A 30 0.75 -0.66 -30.77
CA SER A 30 -0.32 -1.61 -31.12
C SER A 30 -1.70 -0.98 -31.00
N LYS A 31 -2.74 -1.64 -31.54
CA LYS A 31 -4.13 -1.18 -31.41
C LYS A 31 -4.57 -1.17 -29.94
N LEU A 32 -4.12 -2.15 -29.13
CA LEU A 32 -4.40 -2.21 -27.69
C LEU A 32 -3.74 -1.04 -26.96
N ASP A 33 -2.49 -0.71 -27.28
CA ASP A 33 -1.77 0.40 -26.68
C ASP A 33 -2.45 1.75 -26.97
N LYS A 34 -2.82 1.97 -28.24
CA LYS A 34 -3.55 3.19 -28.65
C LYS A 34 -4.89 3.34 -27.93
N GLU A 35 -5.65 2.26 -27.81
CA GLU A 35 -6.91 2.26 -27.06
C GLU A 35 -6.68 2.52 -25.57
N ALA A 36 -5.67 1.89 -24.97
CA ALA A 36 -5.32 2.11 -23.56
C ALA A 36 -4.90 3.56 -23.28
N ILE A 37 -4.12 4.18 -24.19
CA ILE A 37 -3.75 5.59 -24.12
C ILE A 37 -4.99 6.49 -24.19
N THR A 38 -5.93 6.18 -25.09
CA THR A 38 -7.18 6.95 -25.23
C THR A 38 -8.03 6.87 -23.96
N ARG A 39 -8.13 5.70 -23.32
CA ARG A 39 -8.85 5.52 -22.05
C ARG A 39 -8.12 6.14 -20.87
N GLY A 40 -6.80 6.09 -20.84
CA GLY A 40 -5.92 6.65 -19.82
C GLY A 40 -5.94 5.92 -18.48
N THR A 41 -7.08 5.36 -18.06
CA THR A 41 -7.26 4.65 -16.79
C THR A 41 -8.44 3.68 -16.84
N SER A 42 -8.52 2.77 -15.87
CA SER A 42 -9.75 2.04 -15.57
C SER A 42 -10.65 2.87 -14.65
N ILE A 43 -11.96 2.86 -14.91
CA ILE A 43 -12.95 3.62 -14.13
C ILE A 43 -13.71 2.64 -13.26
N TYR A 44 -13.66 2.84 -11.95
CA TYR A 44 -14.36 2.01 -10.97
C TYR A 44 -15.64 2.72 -10.55
N MET A 45 -16.77 2.21 -11.07
CA MET A 45 -18.12 2.64 -10.68
C MET A 45 -18.59 1.82 -9.48
N MET A 46 -19.70 2.21 -8.87
CA MET A 46 -20.25 1.50 -7.70
C MET A 46 -20.65 0.06 -8.01
N ASP A 47 -21.15 -0.21 -9.23
CA ASP A 47 -21.70 -1.50 -9.66
C ASP A 47 -20.81 -2.24 -10.69
N ARG A 48 -19.89 -1.54 -11.33
CA ARG A 48 -19.11 -2.08 -12.44
C ARG A 48 -17.74 -1.40 -12.60
N VAL A 49 -16.86 -2.07 -13.35
CA VAL A 49 -15.59 -1.50 -13.77
C VAL A 49 -15.58 -1.35 -15.28
N ILE A 50 -15.20 -0.17 -15.76
CA ILE A 50 -14.87 0.09 -17.17
C ILE A 50 -13.35 -0.04 -17.29
N PRO A 51 -12.84 -1.18 -17.78
CA PRO A 51 -11.40 -1.43 -17.74
C PRO A 51 -10.67 -0.66 -18.84
N MET A 52 -9.43 -0.22 -18.57
CA MET A 52 -8.52 0.36 -19.54
C MET A 52 -8.09 -0.67 -20.61
N LEU A 53 -7.91 -1.92 -20.20
CA LEU A 53 -7.56 -3.05 -21.06
C LEU A 53 -8.72 -4.05 -21.15
N PRO A 54 -8.85 -4.83 -22.24
CA PRO A 54 -9.86 -5.88 -22.35
C PRO A 54 -9.84 -6.84 -21.17
N LYS A 55 -11.01 -7.37 -20.79
CA LYS A 55 -11.16 -8.29 -19.64
C LYS A 55 -10.35 -9.57 -19.81
N GLU A 56 -10.13 -10.02 -21.03
CA GLU A 56 -9.30 -11.17 -21.38
C GLU A 56 -7.84 -10.96 -20.95
N LEU A 57 -7.37 -9.72 -20.96
CA LEU A 57 -6.06 -9.36 -20.40
C LEU A 57 -6.17 -9.11 -18.90
N SER A 58 -6.98 -8.14 -18.47
CA SER A 58 -7.00 -7.66 -17.08
C SER A 58 -7.42 -8.72 -16.07
N ASN A 59 -8.39 -9.59 -16.41
CA ASN A 59 -8.89 -10.66 -15.54
C ASN A 59 -8.37 -12.06 -15.96
N GLY A 60 -7.80 -12.17 -17.14
CA GLY A 60 -7.34 -13.41 -17.74
C GLY A 60 -5.82 -13.59 -17.68
N ILE A 61 -5.15 -13.29 -18.80
CA ILE A 61 -3.72 -13.61 -19.00
C ILE A 61 -2.82 -12.77 -18.09
N CYS A 62 -3.16 -11.50 -17.85
CA CYS A 62 -2.40 -10.61 -16.96
C CYS A 62 -2.81 -10.75 -15.48
N SER A 63 -3.79 -11.59 -15.15
CA SER A 63 -4.11 -11.88 -13.75
C SER A 63 -3.23 -13.02 -13.25
N LEU A 64 -2.58 -12.85 -12.09
CA LEU A 64 -1.70 -13.84 -11.47
C LEU A 64 -2.53 -14.94 -10.76
N ASN A 65 -3.38 -15.62 -11.55
CA ASN A 65 -4.30 -16.63 -11.09
C ASN A 65 -3.60 -17.84 -10.47
N GLU A 66 -4.24 -18.43 -9.45
CA GLU A 66 -3.76 -19.60 -8.73
C GLU A 66 -3.45 -20.76 -9.70
N GLN A 67 -2.29 -21.41 -9.48
CA GLN A 67 -1.82 -22.59 -10.22
C GLN A 67 -1.68 -22.38 -11.75
N LYS A 68 -1.52 -21.14 -12.19
CA LYS A 68 -1.26 -20.82 -13.60
C LYS A 68 0.08 -20.14 -13.76
N ASP A 69 0.84 -20.56 -14.77
CA ASP A 69 2.07 -19.86 -15.14
C ASP A 69 1.73 -18.50 -15.75
N ARG A 70 2.41 -17.44 -15.27
CA ARG A 70 2.17 -16.06 -15.71
C ARG A 70 3.49 -15.32 -15.85
N PHE A 71 3.58 -14.52 -16.91
CA PHE A 71 4.68 -13.57 -17.07
C PHE A 71 4.55 -12.46 -16.04
N ALA A 72 5.64 -12.19 -15.36
CA ALA A 72 5.72 -11.15 -14.33
C ALA A 72 7.04 -10.39 -14.43
N ILE A 73 7.03 -9.17 -13.88
CA ILE A 73 8.22 -8.45 -13.48
C ILE A 73 8.36 -8.68 -11.98
N SER A 74 9.47 -9.26 -11.59
CA SER A 74 9.76 -9.61 -10.21
C SER A 74 10.78 -8.66 -9.60
N VAL A 75 10.50 -8.21 -8.39
CA VAL A 75 11.43 -7.47 -7.54
C VAL A 75 11.74 -8.35 -6.34
N ILE A 76 12.98 -8.82 -6.24
CA ILE A 76 13.45 -9.61 -5.10
C ILE A 76 14.36 -8.76 -4.25
N MET A 77 13.98 -8.55 -2.99
CA MET A 77 14.65 -7.64 -2.08
C MET A 77 15.19 -8.38 -0.87
N LYS A 78 16.46 -8.14 -0.52
CA LYS A 78 17.02 -8.55 0.76
C LYS A 78 16.85 -7.42 1.77
N ILE A 79 16.18 -7.69 2.89
CA ILE A 79 15.82 -6.70 3.90
C ILE A 79 16.45 -7.12 5.24
N ASN A 80 17.15 -6.20 5.89
CA ASN A 80 17.75 -6.48 7.20
C ASN A 80 16.71 -6.38 8.34
N GLU A 81 17.10 -6.75 9.55
CA GLU A 81 16.25 -6.73 10.75
C GLU A 81 15.69 -5.33 11.11
N LYS A 82 16.31 -4.26 10.59
CA LYS A 82 15.85 -2.87 10.78
C LYS A 82 14.95 -2.39 9.64
N GLY A 83 14.52 -3.28 8.75
CA GLY A 83 13.64 -2.96 7.63
C GLY A 83 14.33 -2.21 6.47
N LYS A 84 15.67 -2.12 6.44
CA LYS A 84 16.40 -1.51 5.32
C LYS A 84 16.60 -2.54 4.21
N VAL A 85 16.21 -2.20 2.99
CA VAL A 85 16.60 -2.94 1.79
C VAL A 85 18.10 -2.79 1.61
N VAL A 86 18.81 -3.92 1.59
CA VAL A 86 20.27 -3.97 1.44
C VAL A 86 20.69 -4.42 0.05
N ASP A 87 19.78 -5.08 -0.68
CA ASP A 87 19.96 -5.51 -2.06
C ASP A 87 18.61 -5.68 -2.75
N ALA A 88 18.53 -5.42 -4.04
CA ALA A 88 17.32 -5.58 -4.84
C ALA A 88 17.62 -5.96 -6.28
N ASP A 89 17.02 -7.07 -6.73
CA ASP A 89 17.07 -7.52 -8.13
C ASP A 89 15.72 -7.34 -8.80
N ILE A 90 15.76 -6.81 -10.06
CA ILE A 90 14.56 -6.57 -10.87
C ILE A 90 14.75 -7.30 -12.20
N PHE A 91 13.83 -8.21 -12.52
CA PHE A 91 13.92 -9.03 -13.73
C PHE A 91 12.56 -9.52 -14.22
N LYS A 92 12.50 -9.90 -15.49
CA LYS A 92 11.35 -10.60 -16.07
C LYS A 92 11.37 -12.06 -15.64
N SER A 93 10.20 -12.56 -15.23
CA SER A 93 10.05 -13.92 -14.72
C SER A 93 8.79 -14.60 -15.23
N VAL A 94 8.74 -15.91 -15.03
CA VAL A 94 7.50 -16.68 -15.08
C VAL A 94 7.23 -17.17 -13.66
N ILE A 95 6.05 -16.85 -13.14
CA ILE A 95 5.65 -17.28 -11.81
C ILE A 95 4.42 -18.14 -11.85
N LYS A 96 4.24 -18.95 -10.80
CA LYS A 96 3.05 -19.75 -10.56
C LYS A 96 2.55 -19.45 -9.15
N THR A 97 1.44 -18.70 -9.05
CA THR A 97 0.84 -18.36 -7.76
C THR A 97 0.34 -19.63 -7.06
N THR A 98 0.83 -19.89 -5.88
CA THR A 98 0.47 -21.10 -5.10
C THR A 98 -0.97 -21.02 -4.63
N ARG A 99 -1.38 -19.85 -4.07
CA ARG A 99 -2.72 -19.64 -3.52
C ARG A 99 -3.19 -18.21 -3.74
N ARG A 100 -4.43 -18.06 -4.22
CA ARG A 100 -5.11 -16.76 -4.28
C ARG A 100 -5.86 -16.54 -2.98
N MET A 101 -5.54 -15.45 -2.27
CA MET A 101 -6.14 -15.10 -0.98
C MET A 101 -7.00 -13.85 -1.09
N ASN A 102 -7.82 -13.62 -0.09
CA ASN A 102 -8.52 -12.37 0.15
C ASN A 102 -8.10 -11.78 1.51
N TYR A 103 -8.29 -10.49 1.69
CA TYR A 103 -7.87 -9.76 2.88
C TYR A 103 -8.56 -10.25 4.16
N HIS A 104 -9.85 -10.62 4.08
CA HIS A 104 -10.61 -11.08 5.25
C HIS A 104 -10.08 -12.41 5.77
N ASP A 105 -9.85 -13.41 4.89
CA ASP A 105 -9.32 -14.71 5.30
C ASP A 105 -7.93 -14.57 5.93
N VAL A 106 -7.05 -13.72 5.35
CA VAL A 106 -5.71 -13.47 5.93
C VAL A 106 -5.81 -12.77 7.28
N ASN A 107 -6.73 -11.83 7.43
CA ASN A 107 -6.95 -11.15 8.71
C ASN A 107 -7.51 -12.10 9.78
N ASP A 108 -8.38 -13.04 9.40
CA ASP A 108 -8.87 -14.09 10.30
C ASP A 108 -7.73 -15.04 10.73
N ILE A 109 -6.75 -15.33 9.86
CA ILE A 109 -5.53 -16.06 10.24
C ILE A 109 -4.72 -15.28 11.28
N PHE A 110 -4.61 -13.96 11.16
CA PHE A 110 -3.93 -13.14 12.17
C PHE A 110 -4.66 -13.16 13.51
N LYS A 111 -6.01 -13.05 13.51
CA LYS A 111 -6.85 -13.20 14.71
C LYS A 111 -6.69 -14.57 15.36
N PHE A 112 -6.63 -15.64 14.55
CA PHE A 112 -6.37 -16.99 15.04
C PHE A 112 -5.03 -17.08 15.78
N ALA A 113 -3.97 -16.49 15.24
CA ALA A 113 -2.67 -16.48 15.89
C ALA A 113 -2.69 -15.70 17.20
N ASP A 114 -3.31 -14.50 17.20
CA ASP A 114 -3.42 -13.65 18.38
C ASP A 114 -4.25 -14.32 19.50
N MET A 115 -5.31 -15.04 19.15
CA MET A 115 -6.08 -15.86 20.09
C MET A 115 -5.23 -16.97 20.68
N LYS A 116 -4.47 -17.70 19.87
CA LYS A 116 -3.56 -18.75 20.34
C LYS A 116 -2.49 -18.26 21.28
N ASP A 117 -2.02 -17.03 21.06
CA ASP A 117 -1.04 -16.35 21.90
C ASP A 117 -1.68 -15.71 23.15
N GLY A 118 -3.00 -15.80 23.33
CA GLY A 118 -3.72 -15.20 24.45
C GLY A 118 -3.82 -13.68 24.41
N LYS A 119 -3.63 -13.07 23.24
CA LYS A 119 -3.68 -11.60 23.03
C LYS A 119 -5.08 -11.07 22.80
N THR A 120 -6.01 -11.92 22.35
CA THR A 120 -7.38 -11.54 21.97
C THR A 120 -8.34 -12.65 22.31
N GLU A 121 -9.52 -12.27 22.85
CA GLU A 121 -10.68 -13.16 23.00
C GLU A 121 -11.67 -12.84 21.87
N LEU A 122 -12.29 -13.86 21.30
CA LEU A 122 -13.24 -13.75 20.20
C LEU A 122 -14.62 -14.23 20.66
N ALA A 123 -15.67 -13.59 20.14
CA ALA A 123 -17.05 -14.07 20.34
C ALA A 123 -17.27 -15.41 19.62
N ASP A 124 -18.22 -16.22 20.07
CA ASP A 124 -18.44 -17.61 19.59
C ASP A 124 -18.61 -17.70 18.07
N GLU A 125 -19.38 -16.79 17.45
CA GLU A 125 -19.59 -16.76 16.00
C GLU A 125 -18.28 -16.43 15.24
N GLU A 126 -17.53 -15.46 15.73
CA GLU A 126 -16.25 -15.07 15.15
C GLU A 126 -15.21 -16.18 15.34
N LEU A 127 -15.20 -16.82 16.49
CA LEU A 127 -14.34 -17.95 16.80
C LEU A 127 -14.55 -19.13 15.86
N ALA A 128 -15.80 -19.47 15.57
CA ALA A 128 -16.14 -20.55 14.63
C ALA A 128 -15.62 -20.23 13.21
N ARG A 129 -15.82 -19.01 12.73
CA ARG A 129 -15.33 -18.54 11.42
C ARG A 129 -13.81 -18.58 11.35
N VAL A 130 -13.14 -17.99 12.33
CA VAL A 130 -11.66 -17.92 12.41
C VAL A 130 -11.02 -19.30 12.44
N ASN A 131 -11.58 -20.23 13.21
CA ASN A 131 -11.10 -21.62 13.26
C ASN A 131 -11.30 -22.33 11.91
N SER A 132 -12.42 -22.12 11.23
CA SER A 132 -12.70 -22.70 9.91
C SER A 132 -11.68 -22.21 8.86
N VAL A 133 -11.39 -20.91 8.85
CA VAL A 133 -10.41 -20.30 7.96
C VAL A 133 -9.00 -20.82 8.27
N ALA A 134 -8.63 -20.90 9.54
CA ALA A 134 -7.33 -21.42 9.97
C ALA A 134 -7.12 -22.87 9.56
N GLU A 135 -8.13 -23.74 9.69
CA GLU A 135 -8.01 -25.14 9.23
C GLU A 135 -7.90 -25.23 7.70
N LYS A 136 -8.70 -24.43 6.96
CA LYS A 136 -8.64 -24.36 5.49
C LYS A 136 -7.26 -23.97 4.95
N TYR A 137 -6.56 -23.07 5.65
CA TYR A 137 -5.26 -22.52 5.21
C TYR A 137 -4.10 -22.90 6.13
N LYS A 138 -4.22 -24.00 6.86
CA LYS A 138 -3.28 -24.43 7.90
C LYS A 138 -1.82 -24.47 7.44
N GLU A 139 -1.55 -24.97 6.24
CA GLU A 139 -0.22 -25.05 5.66
C GLU A 139 0.39 -23.66 5.36
N PHE A 140 -0.44 -22.63 5.16
CA PHE A 140 -0.01 -21.28 4.82
C PHE A 140 0.13 -20.35 6.03
N ILE A 141 -0.40 -20.71 7.20
CA ILE A 141 -0.34 -19.89 8.42
C ILE A 141 1.08 -19.37 8.71
N PRO A 142 2.14 -20.23 8.70
CA PRO A 142 3.49 -19.76 8.97
C PRO A 142 3.99 -18.71 7.96
N HIS A 143 3.53 -18.78 6.71
CA HIS A 143 3.89 -17.81 5.68
C HIS A 143 3.23 -16.45 5.95
N PHE A 144 1.94 -16.41 6.30
CA PHE A 144 1.24 -15.17 6.62
C PHE A 144 1.76 -14.52 7.89
N LEU A 145 2.08 -15.30 8.93
CA LEU A 145 2.69 -14.75 10.15
C LEU A 145 4.07 -14.13 9.89
N ARG A 146 4.86 -14.73 9.00
CA ARG A 146 6.14 -14.15 8.55
C ARG A 146 5.95 -12.87 7.75
N MET A 147 4.91 -12.80 6.91
CA MET A 147 4.54 -11.57 6.20
C MET A 147 4.12 -10.47 7.18
N ARG A 148 3.34 -10.81 8.21
CA ARG A 148 2.95 -9.91 9.30
C ARG A 148 4.17 -9.40 10.07
N GLU A 149 5.11 -10.27 10.39
CA GLU A 149 6.38 -9.92 11.05
C GLU A 149 7.17 -8.89 10.22
N LEU A 150 7.40 -9.18 8.94
CA LEU A 150 8.12 -8.27 8.06
C LEU A 150 7.37 -6.94 7.87
N LYS A 151 6.05 -6.95 7.72
CA LYS A 151 5.22 -5.74 7.65
C LYS A 151 5.48 -4.84 8.87
N ASN A 152 5.50 -5.41 10.08
CA ASN A 152 5.75 -4.63 11.29
C ASN A 152 7.14 -3.98 11.30
N VAL A 153 8.16 -4.69 10.84
CA VAL A 153 9.53 -4.16 10.71
C VAL A 153 9.58 -3.00 9.71
N LEU A 154 8.94 -3.15 8.55
CA LEU A 154 8.89 -2.12 7.51
C LEU A 154 8.12 -0.89 7.97
N LYS A 155 6.96 -1.09 8.59
CA LYS A 155 6.14 -0.01 9.15
C LYS A 155 6.88 0.78 10.21
N GLN A 156 7.49 0.10 11.18
CA GLN A 156 8.28 0.76 12.23
C GLN A 156 9.37 1.66 11.64
N ARG A 157 10.07 1.19 10.61
CA ARG A 157 11.07 2.00 9.92
C ARG A 157 10.45 3.24 9.25
N ARG A 158 9.30 3.10 8.59
CA ARG A 158 8.60 4.23 7.95
C ARG A 158 8.15 5.25 8.96
N ASP A 159 7.58 4.82 10.08
CA ASP A 159 7.14 5.69 11.15
C ASP A 159 8.32 6.48 11.74
N LEU A 160 9.47 5.83 11.95
CA LEU A 160 10.71 6.50 12.36
C LEU A 160 11.22 7.53 11.35
N ASN A 161 10.97 7.32 10.07
CA ASN A 161 11.35 8.24 8.99
C ASN A 161 10.33 9.37 8.76
N GLY A 162 9.20 9.35 9.49
CA GLY A 162 8.17 10.40 9.41
C GLY A 162 7.13 10.16 8.33
N SER A 163 6.78 8.91 8.05
CA SER A 163 5.63 8.58 7.21
C SER A 163 4.35 9.21 7.77
N LEU A 164 3.55 9.82 6.89
CA LEU A 164 2.29 10.45 7.26
C LEU A 164 1.18 9.40 7.25
N ASN A 165 0.68 9.05 8.43
CA ASN A 165 -0.51 8.20 8.56
C ASN A 165 -1.74 9.10 8.62
N LEU A 166 -2.37 9.33 7.48
CA LEU A 166 -3.61 10.09 7.36
C LEU A 166 -4.76 9.08 7.40
N ASP A 167 -5.42 8.92 8.55
CA ASP A 167 -6.64 8.10 8.66
C ASP A 167 -7.83 8.85 8.07
N ILE A 168 -7.98 8.75 6.75
CA ILE A 168 -9.13 9.31 6.04
C ILE A 168 -10.09 8.18 5.77
N PRO A 169 -11.25 8.14 6.45
CA PRO A 169 -12.21 7.06 6.25
C PRO A 169 -12.77 7.07 4.82
N GLU A 170 -12.62 5.95 4.13
CA GLU A 170 -13.27 5.72 2.84
C GLU A 170 -14.68 5.16 3.06
N SER A 171 -15.60 5.56 2.19
CA SER A 171 -17.00 5.11 2.23
C SER A 171 -17.24 4.02 1.20
N LYS A 172 -17.88 2.92 1.62
CA LYS A 172 -18.38 1.86 0.76
C LYS A 172 -19.89 2.01 0.62
N ILE A 173 -20.35 2.26 -0.60
CA ILE A 173 -21.78 2.35 -0.91
C ILE A 173 -22.32 0.94 -1.18
N ILE A 174 -23.36 0.55 -0.48
CA ILE A 174 -24.04 -0.73 -0.66
C ILE A 174 -25.23 -0.53 -1.58
N LEU A 175 -25.26 -1.29 -2.67
CA LEU A 175 -26.36 -1.28 -3.63
C LEU A 175 -27.27 -2.50 -3.43
N ASN A 176 -28.57 -2.33 -3.67
CA ASN A 176 -29.51 -3.46 -3.78
C ASN A 176 -29.41 -4.11 -5.18
N GLU A 177 -30.21 -5.15 -5.42
CA GLU A 177 -30.26 -5.89 -6.68
C GLU A 177 -30.64 -5.02 -7.90
N ASN A 178 -31.31 -3.89 -7.67
CA ASN A 178 -31.72 -2.92 -8.70
C ASN A 178 -30.67 -1.81 -8.92
N GLY A 179 -29.51 -1.88 -8.26
CA GLY A 179 -28.45 -0.87 -8.36
C GLY A 179 -28.73 0.43 -7.61
N ILE A 180 -29.70 0.43 -6.67
CA ILE A 180 -30.05 1.60 -5.85
C ILE A 180 -29.22 1.54 -4.56
N ALA A 181 -28.63 2.68 -4.18
CA ALA A 181 -27.89 2.80 -2.92
C ALA A 181 -28.84 2.65 -1.73
N VAL A 182 -28.59 1.68 -0.86
CA VAL A 182 -29.41 1.36 0.32
C VAL A 182 -28.68 1.62 1.63
N ASP A 183 -27.34 1.69 1.62
CA ASP A 183 -26.54 1.94 2.80
C ASP A 183 -25.19 2.55 2.42
N ILE A 184 -24.56 3.23 3.38
CA ILE A 184 -23.18 3.76 3.29
C ILE A 184 -22.43 3.27 4.51
N GLN A 185 -21.43 2.44 4.28
CA GLN A 185 -20.59 1.86 5.34
C GLN A 185 -19.16 2.42 5.26
N LYS A 186 -18.47 2.43 6.40
CA LYS A 186 -17.02 2.69 6.41
C LYS A 186 -16.31 1.49 5.76
N TYR A 187 -15.36 1.76 4.86
CA TYR A 187 -14.48 0.71 4.35
C TYR A 187 -13.56 0.24 5.47
N ASP A 188 -13.57 -1.05 5.75
CA ASP A 188 -12.70 -1.65 6.76
C ASP A 188 -11.29 -1.84 6.20
N TYR A 189 -10.36 -1.01 6.65
CA TYR A 189 -8.94 -1.20 6.37
C TYR A 189 -8.36 -2.22 7.37
N LEU A 190 -8.07 -3.42 6.87
CA LEU A 190 -7.62 -4.55 7.68
C LEU A 190 -6.09 -4.59 7.79
N GLU A 191 -5.56 -5.27 8.81
CA GLU A 191 -4.11 -5.47 8.95
C GLU A 191 -3.51 -6.20 7.73
N SER A 192 -4.26 -7.07 7.09
CA SER A 192 -3.88 -7.76 5.86
C SER A 192 -3.71 -6.82 4.65
N ASN A 193 -4.48 -5.72 4.58
CA ASN A 193 -4.27 -4.67 3.57
C ASN A 193 -2.91 -3.98 3.80
N GLU A 194 -2.57 -3.69 5.06
CA GLU A 194 -1.31 -3.05 5.43
C GLU A 194 -0.08 -3.90 5.06
N VAL A 195 -0.19 -5.25 5.13
CA VAL A 195 0.88 -6.15 4.66
C VAL A 195 1.20 -5.89 3.19
N ILE A 196 0.19 -5.88 2.33
CA ILE A 196 0.37 -5.66 0.89
C ILE A 196 0.85 -4.23 0.62
N GLU A 197 0.27 -3.24 1.31
CA GLU A 197 0.71 -1.85 1.19
C GLU A 197 2.21 -1.69 1.48
N GLN A 198 2.70 -2.19 2.60
CA GLN A 198 4.11 -2.07 2.97
C GLN A 198 5.04 -2.79 1.97
N PHE A 199 4.62 -3.93 1.44
CA PHE A 199 5.40 -4.67 0.45
C PHE A 199 5.45 -3.94 -0.90
N MET A 200 4.32 -3.41 -1.36
CA MET A 200 4.23 -2.64 -2.59
C MET A 200 5.02 -1.33 -2.51
N LEU A 201 4.91 -0.60 -1.40
CA LEU A 201 5.69 0.61 -1.17
C LEU A 201 7.20 0.31 -1.19
N THR A 202 7.63 -0.76 -0.52
CA THR A 202 9.05 -1.17 -0.50
C THR A 202 9.55 -1.54 -1.90
N ALA A 203 8.76 -2.26 -2.68
CA ALA A 203 9.10 -2.61 -4.05
C ALA A 203 9.17 -1.37 -4.95
N ASN A 204 8.18 -0.47 -4.87
CA ASN A 204 8.14 0.76 -5.66
C ASN A 204 9.36 1.66 -5.38
N GLU A 205 9.72 1.82 -4.09
CA GLU A 205 10.91 2.58 -3.69
C GLU A 205 12.20 1.94 -4.21
N SER A 206 12.33 0.60 -4.09
CA SER A 206 13.52 -0.11 -4.56
C SER A 206 13.69 -0.01 -6.08
N VAL A 207 12.59 -0.05 -6.84
CA VAL A 207 12.61 0.15 -8.29
C VAL A 207 13.00 1.58 -8.62
N ALA A 208 12.37 2.57 -8.00
CA ALA A 208 12.67 3.98 -8.23
C ALA A 208 14.15 4.31 -7.91
N GLU A 209 14.65 3.86 -6.76
CA GLU A 209 16.03 4.06 -6.34
C GLU A 209 17.02 3.42 -7.34
N LYS A 210 16.76 2.18 -7.78
CA LYS A 210 17.63 1.49 -8.74
C LYS A 210 17.72 2.24 -10.07
N PHE A 211 16.60 2.69 -10.63
CA PHE A 211 16.59 3.43 -11.90
C PHE A 211 17.19 4.84 -11.76
N TYR A 212 17.04 5.47 -10.61
CA TYR A 212 17.70 6.74 -10.30
C TYR A 212 19.24 6.60 -10.36
N TRP A 213 19.80 5.62 -9.68
CA TRP A 213 21.25 5.39 -9.68
C TRP A 213 21.80 4.92 -11.03
N LEU A 214 20.98 4.20 -11.80
CA LEU A 214 21.33 3.79 -13.18
C LEU A 214 21.26 4.96 -14.17
N GLN A 215 20.68 6.11 -13.78
CA GLN A 215 20.41 7.23 -14.67
C GLN A 215 19.68 6.82 -15.96
N ALA A 216 18.84 5.81 -15.85
CA ALA A 216 18.05 5.29 -16.95
C ALA A 216 16.75 6.09 -17.08
N PRO A 217 16.23 6.28 -18.33
CA PRO A 217 14.92 6.91 -18.50
C PRO A 217 13.83 6.14 -17.75
N PHE A 218 13.17 6.83 -16.84
CA PHE A 218 12.14 6.24 -15.98
C PHE A 218 11.06 7.28 -15.69
N ILE A 219 9.86 6.84 -15.28
CA ILE A 219 8.77 7.72 -14.86
C ILE A 219 8.61 7.57 -13.36
N TYR A 220 8.90 8.67 -12.63
CA TYR A 220 8.76 8.74 -11.19
C TYR A 220 7.43 9.36 -10.81
N ARG A 221 6.86 8.93 -9.68
CA ARG A 221 5.75 9.62 -9.03
C ARG A 221 6.31 10.46 -7.91
N VAL A 222 6.35 11.77 -8.12
CA VAL A 222 7.02 12.73 -7.23
C VAL A 222 6.00 13.49 -6.41
N HIS A 223 6.31 13.71 -5.13
CA HIS A 223 5.65 14.65 -4.25
C HIS A 223 6.60 15.80 -3.97
N GLU A 224 6.27 16.98 -4.48
CA GLU A 224 7.06 18.17 -4.21
C GLU A 224 6.91 18.63 -2.75
N VAL A 225 7.90 19.40 -2.30
CA VAL A 225 7.83 20.08 -1.00
C VAL A 225 6.61 21.00 -0.96
N PRO A 226 5.85 21.01 0.15
CA PRO A 226 4.72 21.93 0.31
C PRO A 226 5.14 23.40 0.22
N ASP A 227 4.22 24.23 -0.27
CA ASP A 227 4.39 25.66 -0.33
C ASP A 227 4.54 26.25 1.09
N ILE A 228 5.60 27.02 1.30
CA ILE A 228 5.94 27.60 2.61
C ILE A 228 4.84 28.53 3.15
N GLU A 229 4.14 29.25 2.29
CA GLU A 229 3.04 30.14 2.71
C GLU A 229 1.88 29.31 3.26
N LYS A 230 1.51 28.22 2.59
CA LYS A 230 0.47 27.30 3.05
C LYS A 230 0.85 26.63 4.37
N VAL A 231 2.12 26.25 4.54
CA VAL A 231 2.62 25.65 5.79
C VAL A 231 2.56 26.70 6.92
N ASN A 232 2.92 27.94 6.66
CA ASN A 232 2.83 29.02 7.64
C ASN A 232 1.37 29.30 8.05
N ASP A 233 0.42 29.28 7.12
CA ASP A 233 -0.99 29.49 7.41
C ASP A 233 -1.57 28.30 8.20
N LEU A 234 -1.22 27.06 7.83
CA LEU A 234 -1.54 25.89 8.62
C LEU A 234 -0.99 26.01 10.05
N ASN A 235 0.25 26.47 10.20
CA ASN A 235 0.88 26.58 11.52
C ASN A 235 0.21 27.67 12.39
N LYS A 236 -0.27 28.78 11.80
CA LYS A 236 -1.10 29.78 12.51
C LYS A 236 -2.41 29.16 13.01
N PHE A 237 -3.07 28.35 12.17
CA PHE A 237 -4.30 27.66 12.56
C PHE A 237 -4.05 26.65 13.70
N LEU A 238 -3.02 25.82 13.56
CA LEU A 238 -2.63 24.83 14.57
C LEU A 238 -2.28 25.48 15.92
N PHE A 239 -1.64 26.65 15.89
CA PHE A 239 -1.29 27.39 17.08
C PHE A 239 -2.53 27.78 17.92
N ASN A 240 -3.65 28.13 17.29
CA ASN A 240 -4.91 28.42 17.97
C ASN A 240 -5.53 27.17 18.66
N LEU A 241 -5.15 25.97 18.19
CA LEU A 241 -5.54 24.70 18.80
C LEU A 241 -4.51 24.17 19.80
N GLY A 242 -3.40 24.90 20.01
CA GLY A 242 -2.32 24.49 20.92
C GLY A 242 -1.26 23.56 20.30
N TYR A 243 -1.25 23.41 18.97
CA TYR A 243 -0.27 22.60 18.22
C TYR A 243 0.69 23.47 17.42
N LYS A 244 1.80 22.87 16.99
CA LYS A 244 2.80 23.58 16.18
C LYS A 244 3.62 22.62 15.31
N ILE A 245 3.76 22.94 14.03
CA ILE A 245 4.74 22.32 13.15
C ILE A 245 6.11 22.86 13.51
N ARG A 246 7.00 21.97 14.00
CA ARG A 246 8.33 22.35 14.49
C ARG A 246 9.36 22.24 13.37
N GLY A 247 10.42 23.06 13.46
CA GLY A 247 11.56 23.02 12.56
C GLY A 247 11.39 23.78 11.25
N VAL A 248 10.17 24.26 10.92
CA VAL A 248 9.94 25.09 9.76
C VAL A 248 10.48 26.50 10.00
N LYS A 249 11.39 26.97 9.15
CA LYS A 249 11.92 28.32 9.16
C LYS A 249 11.13 29.19 8.19
N LYS A 250 10.99 30.45 8.53
CA LYS A 250 10.30 31.41 7.66
C LYS A 250 11.11 31.58 6.37
N ASP A 251 10.44 31.51 5.24
CA ASP A 251 11.02 31.69 3.90
C ASP A 251 12.09 30.64 3.48
N ASP A 252 12.08 29.44 4.10
CA ASP A 252 13.00 28.35 3.80
C ASP A 252 12.22 27.04 3.58
N GLU A 253 11.91 26.74 2.30
CA GLU A 253 11.16 25.52 1.92
C GLU A 253 11.94 24.24 2.26
N ASP A 254 13.27 24.27 2.18
CA ASP A 254 14.12 23.11 2.51
C ASP A 254 14.05 22.73 4.00
N SER A 255 13.53 23.65 4.85
CA SER A 255 13.29 23.34 6.27
C SER A 255 12.04 22.50 6.52
N ILE A 256 11.18 22.30 5.51
CA ILE A 256 9.93 21.57 5.65
C ILE A 256 10.22 20.06 5.57
N HIS A 257 10.16 19.38 6.69
CA HIS A 257 10.38 17.95 6.74
C HIS A 257 9.08 17.18 7.05
N PRO A 258 8.76 16.08 6.33
CA PRO A 258 7.55 15.27 6.55
C PRO A 258 7.34 14.86 8.02
N LYS A 259 8.41 14.59 8.73
CA LYS A 259 8.37 14.23 10.16
C LYS A 259 7.71 15.28 11.06
N ALA A 260 7.78 16.57 10.67
CA ALA A 260 7.15 17.65 11.43
C ALA A 260 5.62 17.57 11.38
N PHE A 261 5.06 17.14 10.24
CA PHE A 261 3.62 16.89 10.08
C PHE A 261 3.21 15.60 10.80
N ALA A 262 4.03 14.54 10.71
CA ALA A 262 3.77 13.27 11.40
C ALA A 262 3.67 13.46 12.93
N GLN A 263 4.50 14.33 13.51
CA GLN A 263 4.42 14.66 14.93
C GLN A 263 3.09 15.31 15.31
N VAL A 264 2.60 16.25 14.50
CA VAL A 264 1.31 16.91 14.76
C VAL A 264 0.16 15.90 14.63
N LEU A 265 0.19 15.02 13.62
CA LEU A 265 -0.81 13.96 13.46
C LEU A 265 -0.86 13.02 14.67
N GLU A 266 0.29 12.64 15.22
CA GLU A 266 0.34 11.79 16.43
C GLU A 266 -0.14 12.56 17.68
N GLU A 267 0.15 13.87 17.81
CA GLU A 267 -0.32 14.70 18.90
C GLU A 267 -1.86 14.89 18.91
N VAL A 268 -2.51 14.89 17.74
CA VAL A 268 -3.99 15.06 17.63
C VAL A 268 -4.76 13.75 17.61
N LYS A 269 -4.08 12.63 17.51
CA LYS A 269 -4.69 11.30 17.38
C LYS A 269 -5.64 10.98 18.53
N GLY A 270 -6.85 10.53 18.20
CA GLY A 270 -7.92 10.24 19.16
C GLY A 270 -8.62 11.46 19.74
N LYS A 271 -8.28 12.69 19.30
CA LYS A 271 -8.91 13.92 19.77
C LYS A 271 -9.99 14.42 18.82
N PRO A 272 -10.95 15.25 19.27
CA PRO A 272 -12.03 15.76 18.43
C PRO A 272 -11.57 16.51 17.17
N GLU A 273 -10.42 17.19 17.24
CA GLU A 273 -9.82 17.95 16.15
C GLU A 273 -9.01 17.12 15.14
N GLU A 274 -8.75 15.84 15.39
CA GLU A 274 -7.94 14.96 14.56
C GLU A 274 -8.35 15.03 13.08
N ARG A 275 -9.63 14.90 12.79
CA ARG A 275 -10.16 14.91 11.41
C ARG A 275 -9.93 16.25 10.72
N VAL A 276 -10.10 17.35 11.43
CA VAL A 276 -9.92 18.69 10.86
C VAL A 276 -8.45 18.93 10.57
N VAL A 277 -7.57 18.60 11.51
CA VAL A 277 -6.12 18.76 11.36
C VAL A 277 -5.58 17.88 10.23
N SER A 278 -5.98 16.62 10.17
CA SER A 278 -5.58 15.68 9.10
C SER A 278 -5.97 16.19 7.71
N ASN A 279 -7.20 16.70 7.56
CA ASN A 279 -7.67 17.29 6.29
C ASN A 279 -6.91 18.56 5.91
N LEU A 280 -6.56 19.41 6.88
CA LEU A 280 -5.80 20.64 6.62
C LEU A 280 -4.35 20.31 6.23
N ILE A 281 -3.72 19.36 6.90
CA ILE A 281 -2.40 18.87 6.50
C ILE A 281 -2.45 18.33 5.07
N LEU A 282 -3.41 17.45 4.74
CA LEU A 282 -3.54 16.90 3.39
C LEU A 282 -3.69 17.99 2.32
N ARG A 283 -4.48 19.04 2.59
CA ARG A 283 -4.67 20.18 1.66
C ARG A 283 -3.42 21.07 1.51
N THR A 284 -2.54 21.03 2.50
CA THR A 284 -1.28 21.78 2.46
C THR A 284 -0.22 21.06 1.62
N LEU A 285 -0.29 19.72 1.56
CA LEU A 285 0.60 18.93 0.71
C LEU A 285 0.29 19.16 -0.77
N LYS A 286 1.33 19.13 -1.61
CA LYS A 286 1.16 19.15 -3.06
C LYS A 286 0.65 17.79 -3.56
N VAL A 287 -0.11 17.82 -4.66
CA VAL A 287 -0.58 16.61 -5.34
C VAL A 287 0.62 15.95 -6.03
N ALA A 288 0.68 14.61 -5.94
CA ALA A 288 1.69 13.84 -6.66
C ALA A 288 1.59 14.05 -8.17
N LYS A 289 2.72 14.13 -8.84
CA LYS A 289 2.83 14.21 -10.30
C LYS A 289 3.78 13.16 -10.83
N TYR A 290 3.65 12.86 -12.14
CA TYR A 290 4.57 11.97 -12.82
C TYR A 290 5.60 12.80 -13.58
N GLU A 291 6.88 12.53 -13.35
CA GLU A 291 8.01 13.21 -13.97
C GLU A 291 9.10 12.23 -14.39
N SER A 292 9.95 12.62 -15.34
CA SER A 292 11.12 11.84 -15.77
C SER A 292 12.34 12.06 -14.87
N GLU A 293 12.29 13.05 -14.00
CA GLU A 293 13.35 13.40 -13.04
C GLU A 293 12.80 13.29 -11.61
N ASN A 294 13.66 12.92 -10.66
CA ASN A 294 13.33 12.78 -9.24
C ASN A 294 14.30 13.60 -8.38
#